data_74bef77c2123f2259322004047ed7e95
#
_entry.id   74bef77c2123f2259322004047ed7e95
#
_cell.length_a   1.000
_cell.length_b   1.000
_cell.length_c   1.000
_cell.angle_alpha   90.00
_cell.angle_beta   90.00
_cell.angle_gamma   90.00
#
_symmetry.space_group_name_H-M   'P 1'
#
loop_
_entity.id
_entity.type
_entity.pdbx_description
1 polymer ?
#
loop_
_entity_poly.entity_id
_entity_poly.type
_entity_poly.pdbx_seq_one_letter_code
_entity_poly.pdbx_strand_id
1 'polypeptide(L)'
;NLIGYDLPVLKRLWGLSVAPERIVDTLVLSRLYDPSRPGGHSLKVWGELLGFQKGDHDDWSCLSTTMIDYCIRDVEVTEAVHQQLVRDMADFSPECIELEHKVQFAVQEQERNGWLLDQQLANELCATFKEGMNAIESELQEMFPPIVEERISEKTGKRLKDKVTVFNVGSRQQVAERLKS
;
A
#
# COMPACT_ATOMS: atom_id res chain seq x y z
N ASN A 1 10.91 6.86 -4.61
CA ASN A 1 10.81 5.83 -5.68
C ASN A 1 11.09 6.47 -7.04
N LEU A 2 12.31 6.96 -7.17
CA LEU A 2 12.74 7.73 -8.33
C LEU A 2 12.67 6.90 -9.63
N ILE A 3 13.25 5.69 -9.61
CA ILE A 3 13.33 4.81 -10.79
C ILE A 3 11.95 4.29 -11.19
N GLY A 4 11.15 3.86 -10.20
CA GLY A 4 9.87 3.22 -10.47
C GLY A 4 8.72 4.17 -10.76
N TYR A 5 8.81 5.44 -10.39
CA TYR A 5 7.70 6.39 -10.56
C TYR A 5 8.13 7.73 -11.13
N ASP A 6 9.01 8.46 -10.45
CA ASP A 6 9.27 9.87 -10.80
C ASP A 6 9.91 10.04 -12.18
N LEU A 7 10.93 9.22 -12.50
CA LEU A 7 11.60 9.28 -13.80
C LEU A 7 10.69 8.92 -14.99
N PRO A 8 9.88 7.85 -14.94
CA PRO A 8 8.88 7.59 -15.97
C PRO A 8 7.90 8.73 -16.19
N VAL A 9 7.42 9.36 -15.11
CA VAL A 9 6.50 10.50 -15.19
C VAL A 9 7.17 11.72 -15.80
N LEU A 10 8.37 12.08 -15.32
CA LEU A 10 9.14 13.20 -15.84
C LEU A 10 9.50 13.02 -17.33
N LYS A 11 9.86 11.80 -17.72
CA LYS A 11 10.12 11.47 -19.13
C LYS A 11 8.87 11.62 -19.99
N ARG A 12 7.71 11.15 -19.49
CA ARG A 12 6.45 11.20 -20.23
C ARG A 12 5.92 12.62 -20.39
N LEU A 13 5.99 13.43 -19.33
CA LEU A 13 5.37 14.77 -19.31
C LEU A 13 6.29 15.85 -19.87
N TRP A 14 7.60 15.75 -19.65
CA TRP A 14 8.54 16.81 -20.03
C TRP A 14 9.70 16.34 -20.91
N GLY A 15 9.69 15.07 -21.31
CA GLY A 15 10.79 14.53 -22.13
C GLY A 15 12.13 14.45 -21.39
N LEU A 16 12.13 14.61 -20.05
CA LEU A 16 13.35 14.57 -19.26
C LEU A 16 13.95 13.17 -19.28
N SER A 17 15.22 13.08 -19.67
CA SER A 17 15.98 11.84 -19.63
C SER A 17 17.27 12.08 -18.83
N VAL A 18 17.50 11.22 -17.84
CA VAL A 18 18.69 11.27 -17.00
C VAL A 18 19.47 9.97 -17.22
N ALA A 19 20.78 10.10 -17.39
CA ALA A 19 21.66 8.93 -17.57
C ALA A 19 21.64 8.08 -16.27
N PRO A 20 21.53 6.74 -16.37
CA PRO A 20 21.41 5.86 -15.21
C PRO A 20 22.49 6.06 -14.15
N GLU A 21 23.72 6.38 -14.58
CA GLU A 21 24.89 6.60 -13.71
C GLU A 21 24.76 7.86 -12.83
N ARG A 22 23.80 8.73 -13.14
CA ARG A 22 23.51 9.95 -12.40
C ARG A 22 22.30 9.80 -11.46
N ILE A 23 21.74 8.60 -11.38
CA ILE A 23 20.52 8.32 -10.63
C ILE A 23 20.89 7.60 -9.33
N VAL A 24 20.45 8.17 -8.22
CA VAL A 24 20.49 7.52 -6.91
C VAL A 24 19.07 7.50 -6.35
N ASP A 25 18.52 6.29 -6.16
CA ASP A 25 17.20 6.11 -5.59
C ASP A 25 17.29 5.75 -4.11
N THR A 26 16.81 6.64 -3.25
CA THR A 26 16.85 6.46 -1.80
C THR A 26 16.03 5.26 -1.32
N LEU A 27 15.02 4.83 -2.08
CA LEU A 27 14.28 3.60 -1.75
C LEU A 27 15.12 2.36 -2.00
N VAL A 28 15.91 2.34 -3.08
CA VAL A 28 16.87 1.25 -3.37
C VAL A 28 17.93 1.20 -2.27
N LEU A 29 18.54 2.33 -1.93
CA LEU A 29 19.53 2.41 -0.85
C LEU A 29 18.95 1.95 0.49
N SER A 30 17.74 2.40 0.83
CA SER A 30 17.08 2.05 2.09
C SER A 30 16.83 0.54 2.21
N ARG A 31 16.41 -0.10 1.13
CA ARG A 31 16.16 -1.55 1.08
C ARG A 31 17.46 -2.36 1.11
N LEU A 32 18.50 -1.88 0.45
CA LEU A 32 19.82 -2.51 0.47
C LEU A 32 20.45 -2.42 1.87
N TYR A 33 20.31 -1.28 2.54
CA TYR A 33 20.87 -1.05 3.87
C TYR A 33 20.20 -1.95 4.94
N ASP A 34 18.89 -1.97 5.00
CA ASP A 34 18.14 -2.78 5.96
C ASP A 34 16.85 -3.32 5.33
N PRO A 35 16.87 -4.51 4.70
CA PRO A 35 15.70 -5.10 4.04
C PRO A 35 14.51 -5.33 4.97
N SER A 36 14.77 -5.51 6.28
CA SER A 36 13.77 -5.84 7.29
C SER A 36 13.39 -4.67 8.18
N ARG A 37 13.66 -3.45 7.73
CA ARG A 37 13.48 -2.21 8.50
C ARG A 37 12.10 -2.14 9.16
N PRO A 38 12.02 -1.97 10.50
CA PRO A 38 10.77 -1.76 11.21
C PRO A 38 10.01 -0.53 10.69
N GLY A 39 8.72 -0.67 10.41
CA GLY A 39 7.87 0.38 9.84
C GLY A 39 8.01 0.57 8.32
N GLY A 40 9.00 -0.08 7.67
CA GLY A 40 9.22 -0.05 6.23
C GLY A 40 10.06 1.12 5.73
N HIS A 41 10.02 1.39 4.42
CA HIS A 41 10.93 2.29 3.72
C HIS A 41 10.25 3.57 3.21
N SER A 42 9.04 3.87 3.69
CA SER A 42 8.33 5.07 3.24
C SER A 42 9.03 6.35 3.70
N LEU A 43 8.87 7.42 2.92
CA LEU A 43 9.42 8.74 3.28
C LEU A 43 8.86 9.25 4.60
N LYS A 44 7.62 8.87 4.94
CA LYS A 44 7.01 9.17 6.25
C LYS A 44 7.80 8.55 7.41
N VAL A 45 8.08 7.25 7.34
CA VAL A 45 8.84 6.53 8.40
C VAL A 45 10.25 7.08 8.53
N TRP A 46 10.89 7.41 7.41
CA TRP A 46 12.19 8.05 7.44
C TRP A 46 12.14 9.46 8.03
N GLY A 47 11.13 10.25 7.67
CA GLY A 47 10.95 11.60 8.22
C GLY A 47 10.75 11.56 9.73
N GLU A 48 9.90 10.68 10.24
CA GLU A 48 9.70 10.49 11.69
C GLU A 48 11.01 10.16 12.40
N LEU A 49 11.83 9.25 11.83
CA LEU A 49 13.14 8.89 12.39
C LEU A 49 14.12 10.06 12.43
N LEU A 50 14.14 10.87 11.36
CA LEU A 50 15.07 12.00 11.22
C LEU A 50 14.57 13.29 11.89
N GLY A 51 13.39 13.24 12.54
CA GLY A 51 12.78 14.39 13.22
C GLY A 51 12.14 15.41 12.28
N PHE A 52 11.92 15.04 11.02
CA PHE A 52 11.15 15.84 10.09
C PHE A 52 9.67 15.55 10.24
N GLN A 53 8.88 16.55 10.57
CA GLN A 53 7.43 16.41 10.49
C GLN A 53 7.02 16.47 9.02
N LYS A 54 6.48 15.38 8.50
CA LYS A 54 5.86 15.35 7.19
C LYS A 54 4.56 16.17 7.25
N GLY A 55 4.39 17.12 6.33
CA GLY A 55 3.10 17.79 6.13
C GLY A 55 2.06 16.78 5.64
N ASP A 56 0.81 16.94 6.06
CA ASP A 56 -0.32 16.22 5.47
C ASP A 56 -0.95 17.08 4.37
N HIS A 57 -1.20 16.45 3.22
CA HIS A 57 -1.93 17.06 2.11
C HIS A 57 -2.85 16.01 1.48
N ASP A 58 -4.13 16.30 1.43
CA ASP A 58 -5.20 15.38 0.99
C ASP A 58 -6.06 15.94 -0.15
N ASP A 59 -6.00 17.24 -0.44
CA ASP A 59 -6.71 17.82 -1.58
C ASP A 59 -5.82 17.95 -2.82
N TRP A 60 -5.90 16.95 -3.71
CA TRP A 60 -5.16 16.89 -4.97
C TRP A 60 -5.97 17.37 -6.18
N SER A 61 -7.13 17.99 -5.97
CA SER A 61 -8.04 18.40 -7.05
C SER A 61 -7.53 19.58 -7.87
N CYS A 62 -6.75 20.48 -7.24
CA CYS A 62 -6.17 21.63 -7.90
C CYS A 62 -4.81 22.02 -7.30
N LEU A 63 -3.99 22.72 -8.09
CA LEU A 63 -2.72 23.26 -7.61
C LEU A 63 -2.96 24.31 -6.52
N SER A 64 -2.35 24.12 -5.36
CA SER A 64 -2.41 25.01 -4.20
C SER A 64 -1.05 25.27 -3.61
N THR A 65 -0.93 26.33 -2.80
CA THR A 65 0.30 26.64 -2.06
C THR A 65 0.66 25.52 -1.08
N THR A 66 -0.33 24.93 -0.42
CA THR A 66 -0.14 23.78 0.49
C THR A 66 0.39 22.55 -0.23
N MET A 67 -0.04 22.32 -1.48
CA MET A 67 0.51 21.23 -2.31
C MET A 67 1.99 21.52 -2.67
N ILE A 68 2.32 22.75 -2.99
CA ILE A 68 3.70 23.15 -3.29
C ILE A 68 4.58 22.99 -2.05
N ASP A 69 4.13 23.46 -0.90
CA ASP A 69 4.84 23.33 0.37
C ASP A 69 5.05 21.85 0.76
N TYR A 70 4.04 21.03 0.52
CA TYR A 70 4.14 19.57 0.70
C TYR A 70 5.22 18.96 -0.20
N CYS A 71 5.24 19.31 -1.49
CA CYS A 71 6.25 18.81 -2.43
C CYS A 71 7.66 19.28 -2.05
N ILE A 72 7.83 20.52 -1.63
CA ILE A 72 9.11 21.06 -1.14
C ILE A 72 9.57 20.26 0.07
N ARG A 73 8.68 20.01 1.02
CA ARG A 73 8.99 19.22 2.22
C ARG A 73 9.41 17.79 1.88
N ASP A 74 8.74 17.14 0.94
CA ASP A 74 9.11 15.79 0.50
C ASP A 74 10.51 15.74 -0.12
N VAL A 75 10.94 16.79 -0.84
CA VAL A 75 12.30 16.91 -1.36
C VAL A 75 13.31 17.09 -0.23
N GLU A 76 13.05 17.98 0.74
CA GLU A 76 13.92 18.20 1.91
C GLU A 76 14.13 16.91 2.71
N VAL A 77 13.04 16.16 2.97
CA VAL A 77 13.12 14.86 3.67
C VAL A 77 13.90 13.85 2.84
N THR A 78 13.68 13.79 1.52
CA THR A 78 14.43 12.89 0.63
C THR A 78 15.92 13.18 0.64
N GLU A 79 16.32 14.45 0.64
CA GLU A 79 17.72 14.86 0.76
C GLU A 79 18.31 14.43 2.11
N ALA A 80 17.61 14.65 3.21
CA ALA A 80 18.05 14.23 4.55
C ALA A 80 18.20 12.70 4.64
N VAL A 81 17.27 11.93 4.05
CA VAL A 81 17.35 10.46 3.95
C VAL A 81 18.58 10.04 3.15
N HIS A 82 18.82 10.67 2.00
CA HIS A 82 20.00 10.38 1.19
C HIS A 82 21.29 10.62 1.97
N GLN A 83 21.42 11.77 2.62
CA GLN A 83 22.60 12.11 3.45
C GLN A 83 22.79 11.11 4.60
N GLN A 84 21.71 10.65 5.23
CA GLN A 84 21.79 9.63 6.29
C GLN A 84 22.28 8.30 5.73
N LEU A 85 21.67 7.83 4.63
CA LEU A 85 22.04 6.56 4.00
C LEU A 85 23.50 6.55 3.50
N VAL A 86 23.98 7.67 2.96
CA VAL A 86 25.41 7.81 2.56
C VAL A 86 26.35 7.61 3.77
N ARG A 87 25.98 8.12 4.95
CA ARG A 87 26.77 7.91 6.17
C ARG A 87 26.69 6.47 6.66
N ASP A 88 25.47 5.91 6.71
CA ASP A 88 25.21 4.58 7.25
C ASP A 88 25.79 3.46 6.38
N MET A 89 25.91 3.72 5.07
CA MET A 89 26.42 2.78 4.06
C MET A 89 27.91 3.04 3.70
N ALA A 90 28.65 3.75 4.52
CA ALA A 90 30.05 4.09 4.21
C ALA A 90 30.95 2.86 3.95
N ASP A 91 30.61 1.73 4.53
CA ASP A 91 31.35 0.45 4.38
C ASP A 91 30.79 -0.43 3.24
N PHE A 92 29.73 0.01 2.53
CA PHE A 92 29.18 -0.72 1.39
C PHE A 92 30.04 -0.48 0.15
N SER A 93 30.29 -1.53 -0.64
CA SER A 93 31.02 -1.34 -1.89
C SER A 93 30.18 -0.58 -2.92
N PRO A 94 30.80 0.32 -3.70
CA PRO A 94 30.11 1.04 -4.77
C PRO A 94 29.46 0.09 -5.79
N GLU A 95 30.10 -1.05 -6.07
CA GLU A 95 29.63 -2.05 -7.02
C GLU A 95 28.32 -2.70 -6.54
N CYS A 96 28.17 -2.92 -5.23
CA CYS A 96 26.93 -3.43 -4.64
C CYS A 96 25.77 -2.43 -4.83
N ILE A 97 26.02 -1.16 -4.57
CA ILE A 97 25.04 -0.08 -4.76
C ILE A 97 24.64 0.05 -6.24
N GLU A 98 25.62 0.01 -7.13
CA GLU A 98 25.40 0.08 -8.57
C GLU A 98 24.59 -1.13 -9.08
N LEU A 99 24.90 -2.34 -8.58
CA LEU A 99 24.19 -3.56 -8.94
C LEU A 99 22.71 -3.46 -8.58
N GLU A 100 22.38 -3.03 -7.37
CA GLU A 100 20.98 -2.91 -6.93
C GLU A 100 20.21 -1.88 -7.75
N HIS A 101 20.84 -0.78 -8.14
CA HIS A 101 20.20 0.18 -9.04
C HIS A 101 19.97 -0.42 -10.44
N LYS A 102 20.90 -1.17 -10.99
CA LYS A 102 20.74 -1.89 -12.27
C LYS A 102 19.60 -2.91 -12.20
N VAL A 103 19.53 -3.67 -11.10
CA VAL A 103 18.40 -4.60 -10.84
C VAL A 103 17.07 -3.87 -10.82
N GLN A 104 17.00 -2.72 -10.13
CA GLN A 104 15.75 -1.93 -10.07
C GLN A 104 15.33 -1.44 -11.48
N PHE A 105 16.25 -1.04 -12.34
CA PHE A 105 15.94 -0.69 -13.74
C PHE A 105 15.41 -1.90 -14.53
N ALA A 106 15.99 -3.08 -14.34
CA ALA A 106 15.51 -4.30 -14.99
C ALA A 106 14.10 -4.68 -14.49
N VAL A 107 13.84 -4.58 -13.19
CA VAL A 107 12.51 -4.81 -12.59
C VAL A 107 11.50 -3.81 -13.15
N GLN A 108 11.86 -2.53 -13.25
CA GLN A 108 10.99 -1.50 -13.83
C GLN A 108 10.64 -1.79 -15.30
N GLU A 109 11.57 -2.32 -16.07
CA GLU A 109 11.31 -2.72 -17.45
C GLU A 109 10.36 -3.92 -17.51
N GLN A 110 10.52 -4.90 -16.61
CA GLN A 110 9.61 -6.04 -16.48
C GLN A 110 8.19 -5.59 -16.10
N GLU A 111 8.06 -4.68 -15.11
CA GLU A 111 6.77 -4.12 -14.72
C GLU A 111 6.08 -3.37 -15.86
N ARG A 112 6.85 -2.60 -16.63
CA ARG A 112 6.33 -1.87 -17.79
C ARG A 112 5.85 -2.77 -18.91
N ASN A 113 6.58 -3.83 -19.19
CA ASN A 113 6.23 -4.81 -20.23
C ASN A 113 5.07 -5.70 -19.81
N GLY A 114 4.93 -5.93 -18.49
CA GLY A 114 3.91 -6.80 -17.92
C GLY A 114 4.13 -8.28 -18.27
N TRP A 115 3.12 -9.08 -17.95
CA TRP A 115 3.11 -10.52 -18.21
C TRP A 115 1.89 -10.89 -19.03
N LEU A 116 2.03 -11.88 -19.86
CA LEU A 116 0.89 -12.44 -20.58
C LEU A 116 -0.01 -13.16 -19.58
N LEU A 117 -1.22 -12.62 -19.37
CA LEU A 117 -2.23 -13.24 -18.53
C LEU A 117 -3.15 -14.10 -19.41
N ASP A 118 -3.31 -15.37 -19.06
CA ASP A 118 -4.38 -16.20 -19.60
C ASP A 118 -5.71 -15.77 -19.00
N GLN A 119 -6.38 -14.86 -19.71
CA GLN A 119 -7.66 -14.29 -19.25
C GLN A 119 -8.78 -15.34 -19.20
N GLN A 120 -8.75 -16.34 -20.10
CA GLN A 120 -9.77 -17.37 -20.13
C GLN A 120 -9.65 -18.23 -18.87
N LEU A 121 -8.47 -18.79 -18.61
CA LEU A 121 -8.21 -19.59 -17.42
C LEU A 121 -8.47 -18.80 -16.12
N ALA A 122 -8.07 -17.51 -16.09
CA ALA A 122 -8.33 -16.65 -14.92
C ALA A 122 -9.84 -16.50 -14.66
N ASN A 123 -10.64 -16.29 -15.70
CA ASN A 123 -12.09 -16.20 -15.56
C ASN A 123 -12.75 -17.52 -15.14
N GLU A 124 -12.29 -18.65 -15.69
CA GLU A 124 -12.76 -19.98 -15.29
C GLU A 124 -12.46 -20.27 -13.81
N LEU A 125 -11.24 -19.98 -13.36
CA LEU A 125 -10.85 -20.11 -11.96
C LEU A 125 -11.65 -19.17 -11.03
N CYS A 126 -11.86 -17.92 -11.44
CA CYS A 126 -12.70 -16.97 -10.69
C CYS A 126 -14.14 -17.48 -10.55
N ALA A 127 -14.73 -18.04 -11.61
CA ALA A 127 -16.07 -18.62 -11.56
C ALA A 127 -16.13 -19.80 -10.59
N THR A 128 -15.19 -20.74 -10.73
CA THR A 128 -15.08 -21.92 -9.86
C THR A 128 -14.95 -21.54 -8.39
N PHE A 129 -14.05 -20.61 -8.07
CA PHE A 129 -13.87 -20.15 -6.69
C PHE A 129 -15.10 -19.43 -6.15
N LYS A 130 -15.77 -18.63 -6.99
CA LYS A 130 -16.98 -17.92 -6.59
C LYS A 130 -18.15 -18.87 -6.30
N GLU A 131 -18.31 -19.93 -7.10
CA GLU A 131 -19.29 -20.99 -6.86
C GLU A 131 -18.99 -21.72 -5.55
N GLY A 132 -17.73 -22.11 -5.31
CA GLY A 132 -17.30 -22.73 -4.07
C GLY A 132 -17.52 -21.86 -2.84
N MET A 133 -17.19 -20.57 -2.95
CA MET A 133 -17.43 -19.59 -1.88
C MET A 133 -18.92 -19.45 -1.58
N ASN A 134 -19.77 -19.35 -2.60
CA ASN A 134 -21.22 -19.22 -2.43
C ASN A 134 -21.83 -20.47 -1.78
N ALA A 135 -21.35 -21.67 -2.15
CA ALA A 135 -21.79 -22.92 -1.54
C ALA A 135 -21.47 -22.97 -0.04
N ILE A 136 -20.22 -22.65 0.32
CA ILE A 136 -19.78 -22.61 1.72
C ILE A 136 -20.54 -21.50 2.49
N GLU A 137 -20.73 -20.34 1.89
CA GLU A 137 -21.50 -19.26 2.53
C GLU A 137 -22.94 -19.70 2.81
N SER A 138 -23.58 -20.38 1.84
CA SER A 138 -24.94 -20.90 2.03
C SER A 138 -25.03 -21.90 3.17
N GLU A 139 -24.11 -22.88 3.24
CA GLU A 139 -24.04 -23.85 4.33
C GLU A 139 -23.85 -23.17 5.69
N LEU A 140 -22.98 -22.18 5.75
CA LEU A 140 -22.71 -21.43 6.99
C LEU A 140 -23.90 -20.54 7.40
N GLN A 141 -24.66 -19.98 6.44
CA GLN A 141 -25.88 -19.21 6.74
C GLN A 141 -27.01 -20.13 7.27
N GLU A 142 -27.07 -21.38 6.83
CA GLU A 142 -28.00 -22.38 7.38
C GLU A 142 -27.63 -22.79 8.82
N MET A 143 -26.33 -23.01 9.08
CA MET A 143 -25.84 -23.34 10.42
C MET A 143 -25.93 -22.18 11.41
N PHE A 144 -25.74 -20.97 10.95
CA PHE A 144 -25.72 -19.75 11.75
C PHE A 144 -26.77 -18.72 11.28
N PRO A 145 -28.05 -18.92 11.61
CA PRO A 145 -29.11 -18.03 11.17
C PRO A 145 -28.91 -16.60 11.72
N PRO A 146 -29.53 -15.58 11.08
CA PRO A 146 -29.44 -14.22 11.53
C PRO A 146 -29.87 -14.02 12.99
N ILE A 147 -29.15 -13.20 13.71
CA ILE A 147 -29.56 -12.77 15.06
C ILE A 147 -30.55 -11.63 14.92
N VAL A 148 -31.72 -11.79 15.54
CA VAL A 148 -32.77 -10.76 15.63
C VAL A 148 -32.77 -10.20 17.02
N GLU A 149 -32.45 -8.92 17.16
CA GLU A 149 -32.48 -8.19 18.43
C GLU A 149 -33.73 -7.27 18.46
N GLU A 150 -34.64 -7.52 19.42
CA GLU A 150 -35.75 -6.61 19.65
C GLU A 150 -35.23 -5.27 20.21
N ARG A 151 -35.69 -4.18 19.63
CA ARG A 151 -35.29 -2.85 20.06
C ARG A 151 -36.49 -2.08 20.62
N ILE A 152 -36.31 -1.54 21.85
CA ILE A 152 -37.29 -0.64 22.50
C ILE A 152 -36.64 0.73 22.66
N SER A 153 -37.35 1.78 22.32
CA SER A 153 -36.89 3.16 22.48
C SER A 153 -36.75 3.51 23.95
N GLU A 154 -35.58 3.81 24.43
CA GLU A 154 -35.32 4.23 25.80
C GLU A 154 -36.07 5.52 26.17
N LYS A 155 -36.35 6.41 25.20
CA LYS A 155 -37.03 7.68 25.41
C LYS A 155 -38.54 7.56 25.43
N THR A 156 -39.13 6.62 24.67
CA THR A 156 -40.61 6.57 24.49
C THR A 156 -41.25 5.26 24.89
N GLY A 157 -40.46 4.23 25.24
CA GLY A 157 -40.92 2.88 25.53
C GLY A 157 -41.57 2.16 24.36
N LYS A 158 -41.55 2.73 23.15
CA LYS A 158 -42.15 2.12 21.95
C LYS A 158 -41.23 1.12 21.33
N ARG A 159 -41.81 0.02 20.81
CA ARG A 159 -41.07 -0.98 20.00
C ARG A 159 -40.57 -0.32 18.73
N LEU A 160 -39.28 -0.45 18.47
CA LEU A 160 -38.62 -0.04 17.24
C LEU A 160 -38.54 -1.25 16.28
N LYS A 161 -38.10 -1.02 15.02
CA LYS A 161 -37.83 -2.09 14.10
C LYS A 161 -36.68 -2.94 14.63
N ASP A 162 -36.86 -4.26 14.60
CA ASP A 162 -35.87 -5.21 15.09
C ASP A 162 -34.58 -5.05 14.30
N LYS A 163 -33.45 -5.19 14.97
CA LYS A 163 -32.13 -5.20 14.32
C LYS A 163 -31.80 -6.64 13.92
N VAL A 164 -31.71 -6.86 12.63
CA VAL A 164 -31.33 -8.16 12.05
C VAL A 164 -29.86 -8.10 11.67
N THR A 165 -29.05 -8.93 12.31
CA THR A 165 -27.62 -9.08 11.99
C THR A 165 -27.40 -10.41 11.29
N VAL A 166 -27.15 -10.34 9.98
CA VAL A 166 -26.79 -11.53 9.15
C VAL A 166 -25.35 -11.92 9.47
N PHE A 167 -25.09 -13.21 9.54
CA PHE A 167 -23.74 -13.72 9.80
C PHE A 167 -22.80 -13.38 8.62
N ASN A 168 -21.74 -12.66 8.91
CA ASN A 168 -20.70 -12.36 7.92
C ASN A 168 -19.56 -13.38 8.08
N VAL A 169 -19.51 -14.34 7.17
CA VAL A 169 -18.52 -15.44 7.14
C VAL A 169 -17.08 -14.89 7.02
N GLY A 170 -16.88 -13.76 6.37
CA GLY A 170 -15.58 -13.09 6.24
C GLY A 170 -15.12 -12.34 7.49
N SER A 171 -15.99 -12.17 8.49
CA SER A 171 -15.65 -11.46 9.72
C SER A 171 -15.08 -12.39 10.78
N ARG A 172 -13.77 -12.31 11.03
CA ARG A 172 -13.09 -13.08 12.07
C ARG A 172 -13.73 -12.92 13.46
N GLN A 173 -14.21 -11.72 13.75
CA GLN A 173 -14.88 -11.42 15.01
C GLN A 173 -16.20 -12.17 15.12
N GLN A 174 -17.08 -12.07 14.11
CA GLN A 174 -18.37 -12.76 14.11
C GLN A 174 -18.20 -14.30 14.12
N VAL A 175 -17.22 -14.82 13.39
CA VAL A 175 -16.88 -16.26 13.42
C VAL A 175 -16.50 -16.68 14.85
N ALA A 176 -15.62 -15.93 15.51
CA ALA A 176 -15.21 -16.23 16.88
C ALA A 176 -16.36 -16.14 17.89
N GLU A 177 -17.28 -15.18 17.73
CA GLU A 177 -18.46 -15.03 18.58
C GLU A 177 -19.44 -16.19 18.40
N ARG A 178 -19.69 -16.60 17.15
CA ARG A 178 -20.59 -17.73 16.84
C ARG A 178 -20.06 -19.10 17.27
N LEU A 179 -18.74 -19.28 17.27
CA LEU A 179 -18.14 -20.55 17.75
C LEU A 179 -18.06 -20.66 19.27
N LYS A 180 -18.26 -19.52 20.00
CA LYS A 180 -18.29 -19.50 21.47
C LYS A 180 -19.70 -19.62 22.05
N SER A 181 -20.71 -19.36 21.24
CA SER A 181 -22.14 -19.45 21.62
C SER A 181 -22.65 -20.87 21.46
#